data_fd755cb3ec3e3aab1d5b540ddb094fa6
#
_entry.id   fd755cb3ec3e3aab1d5b540ddb094fa6
#
_cell.length_a   1.000
_cell.length_b   1.000
_cell.length_c   1.000
_cell.angle_alpha   90.00
_cell.angle_beta   90.00
_cell.angle_gamma   90.00
#
_symmetry.space_group_name_H-M   'P 1'
#
loop_
_entity.id
_entity.type
_entity.pdbx_description
1 polymer ?
#
loop_
_entity_poly.entity_id
_entity_poly.type
_entity_poly.pdbx_seq_one_letter_code
_entity_poly.pdbx_strand_id
1 'polypeptide(L)'
;MPLINFRPAPGINKEVTDYTGQGKWTDGDMVRFFQGSAQKIKGWERFVSTTLVGVARDQHAWVALDGTRYDAFGTDRKLYVHEEGRVYDITPIRETQALTNPFTTNATTSVVVTDTSHGAAKGDFVTFDSFSAIDGLDMNKEFEITSVANNNAYVVTTDSAASGSTSGGGGTGNAKYQINVGPSLSTSAFGWGTDTWGSGTWGTPSSTSNVTLEARQW
;
A
#
# COMPACT_ATOMS: atom_id res chain seq x y z
N MET A 1 -51.30 -24.71 -24.60
CA MET A 1 -50.15 -24.05 -25.28
C MET A 1 -48.99 -25.02 -25.25
N PRO A 2 -48.33 -25.35 -26.34
CA PRO A 2 -47.12 -26.15 -26.30
C PRO A 2 -46.00 -25.35 -25.68
N LEU A 3 -45.30 -25.95 -24.71
CA LEU A 3 -44.10 -25.37 -24.11
C LEU A 3 -42.94 -25.55 -25.09
N ILE A 4 -42.39 -24.45 -25.59
CA ILE A 4 -41.19 -24.47 -26.44
C ILE A 4 -39.98 -24.39 -25.51
N ASN A 5 -39.09 -25.37 -25.63
CA ASN A 5 -37.83 -25.34 -24.90
C ASN A 5 -36.84 -24.47 -25.65
N PHE A 6 -36.65 -23.23 -25.20
CA PHE A 6 -35.71 -22.30 -25.81
C PHE A 6 -34.33 -22.45 -25.13
N ARG A 7 -33.36 -22.94 -25.84
CA ARG A 7 -31.95 -23.08 -25.41
C ARG A 7 -31.02 -22.34 -26.37
N PRO A 8 -30.69 -21.08 -26.13
CA PRO A 8 -29.71 -20.38 -26.93
C PRO A 8 -28.33 -21.04 -26.80
N ALA A 9 -27.55 -21.01 -27.88
CA ALA A 9 -26.19 -21.51 -27.86
C ALA A 9 -25.35 -20.76 -26.81
N PRO A 10 -24.49 -21.46 -26.04
CA PRO A 10 -23.65 -20.83 -25.03
C PRO A 10 -22.58 -19.93 -25.67
N GLY A 11 -22.23 -18.86 -25.00
CA GLY A 11 -21.27 -17.87 -25.47
C GLY A 11 -21.93 -16.56 -25.91
N ILE A 12 -21.17 -15.48 -25.87
CA ILE A 12 -21.61 -14.14 -26.29
C ILE A 12 -20.92 -13.86 -27.62
N ASN A 13 -21.72 -13.60 -28.66
CA ASN A 13 -21.23 -13.25 -29.99
C ASN A 13 -21.57 -11.79 -30.29
N LYS A 14 -20.59 -10.90 -30.19
CA LYS A 14 -20.74 -9.45 -30.43
C LYS A 14 -20.46 -9.05 -31.90
N GLU A 15 -20.04 -9.99 -32.74
CA GLU A 15 -19.69 -9.73 -34.16
C GLU A 15 -20.88 -9.77 -35.09
N VAL A 16 -22.03 -10.20 -34.60
CA VAL A 16 -23.26 -10.32 -35.40
C VAL A 16 -24.29 -9.27 -35.03
N THR A 17 -25.11 -8.88 -35.97
CA THR A 17 -26.28 -8.01 -35.69
C THR A 17 -27.34 -8.82 -34.95
N ASP A 18 -28.21 -8.13 -34.19
CA ASP A 18 -29.30 -8.76 -33.43
C ASP A 18 -30.19 -9.64 -34.28
N TYR A 19 -30.36 -9.31 -35.55
CA TYR A 19 -31.14 -10.10 -36.52
C TYR A 19 -30.43 -11.40 -36.93
N THR A 20 -29.12 -11.35 -37.15
CA THR A 20 -28.31 -12.53 -37.55
C THR A 20 -27.94 -13.39 -36.36
N GLY A 21 -28.04 -12.85 -35.17
CA GLY A 21 -27.74 -13.49 -33.88
C GLY A 21 -28.88 -14.30 -33.26
N GLN A 22 -29.97 -14.58 -34.03
CA GLN A 22 -31.10 -15.35 -33.50
C GLN A 22 -30.64 -16.72 -32.97
N GLY A 23 -31.06 -17.03 -31.72
CA GLY A 23 -30.67 -18.24 -31.02
C GLY A 23 -29.29 -18.20 -30.37
N LYS A 24 -28.64 -17.03 -30.35
CA LYS A 24 -27.37 -16.77 -29.67
C LYS A 24 -27.51 -15.60 -28.69
N TRP A 25 -26.58 -15.50 -27.77
CA TRP A 25 -26.44 -14.34 -26.89
C TRP A 25 -25.60 -13.28 -27.60
N THR A 26 -26.13 -12.11 -27.83
CA THR A 26 -25.43 -11.00 -28.49
C THR A 26 -24.73 -10.07 -27.49
N ASP A 27 -25.25 -10.01 -26.27
CA ASP A 27 -24.63 -9.27 -25.15
C ASP A 27 -24.92 -9.93 -23.80
N GLY A 28 -24.14 -9.62 -22.78
CA GLY A 28 -24.34 -10.10 -21.42
C GLY A 28 -23.31 -9.49 -20.47
N ASP A 29 -23.76 -9.15 -19.27
CA ASP A 29 -22.93 -8.69 -18.18
C ASP A 29 -23.10 -9.60 -16.98
N MET A 30 -22.00 -9.85 -16.24
CA MET A 30 -21.96 -10.70 -15.06
C MET A 30 -22.55 -12.11 -15.25
N VAL A 31 -22.34 -12.69 -16.44
CA VAL A 31 -22.84 -14.01 -16.84
C VAL A 31 -21.67 -14.94 -17.14
N ARG A 32 -21.76 -16.18 -16.67
CA ARG A 32 -20.92 -17.31 -17.11
C ARG A 32 -21.79 -18.38 -17.78
N PHE A 33 -21.21 -19.12 -18.69
CA PHE A 33 -21.85 -20.30 -19.27
C PHE A 33 -21.30 -21.56 -18.59
N PHE A 34 -22.20 -22.35 -18.01
CA PHE A 34 -21.86 -23.61 -17.38
C PHE A 34 -22.81 -24.71 -17.87
N GLN A 35 -22.27 -25.81 -18.40
CA GLN A 35 -23.01 -26.91 -19.00
C GLN A 35 -24.06 -26.43 -20.04
N GLY A 36 -23.67 -25.48 -20.88
CA GLY A 36 -24.53 -24.94 -21.94
C GLY A 36 -25.63 -23.96 -21.48
N SER A 37 -25.70 -23.66 -20.20
CA SER A 37 -26.69 -22.71 -19.62
C SER A 37 -26.02 -21.44 -19.14
N ALA A 38 -26.66 -20.29 -19.42
CA ALA A 38 -26.22 -19.03 -18.84
C ALA A 38 -26.53 -18.98 -17.33
N GLN A 39 -25.56 -18.65 -16.53
CA GLN A 39 -25.68 -18.50 -15.08
C GLN A 39 -25.11 -17.14 -14.67
N LYS A 40 -25.77 -16.48 -13.73
CA LYS A 40 -25.25 -15.26 -13.12
C LYS A 40 -23.96 -15.57 -12.38
N ILE A 41 -22.91 -14.78 -12.62
CA ILE A 41 -21.71 -14.79 -11.78
C ILE A 41 -22.15 -14.28 -10.41
N LYS A 42 -21.90 -15.08 -9.35
CA LYS A 42 -22.15 -14.66 -7.97
C LYS A 42 -21.21 -13.50 -7.63
N GLY A 43 -21.58 -12.70 -6.64
CA GLY A 43 -20.77 -11.58 -6.16
C GLY A 43 -19.40 -12.04 -5.67
N TRP A 44 -18.49 -11.07 -5.51
CA TRP A 44 -17.17 -11.28 -4.92
C TRP A 44 -17.31 -11.45 -3.42
N GLU A 45 -16.64 -12.42 -2.86
CA GLU A 45 -16.46 -12.58 -1.43
C GLU A 45 -15.04 -12.17 -1.07
N ARG A 46 -14.89 -11.48 0.08
CA ARG A 46 -13.57 -11.08 0.55
C ARG A 46 -12.81 -12.32 1.01
N PHE A 47 -11.71 -12.62 0.34
CA PHE A 47 -10.83 -13.75 0.68
C PHE A 47 -10.04 -13.49 1.97
N VAL A 48 -9.57 -12.26 2.17
CA VAL A 48 -8.82 -11.82 3.35
C VAL A 48 -9.62 -10.75 4.09
N SER A 49 -9.83 -10.92 5.39
CA SER A 49 -10.56 -9.95 6.22
C SER A 49 -9.72 -8.71 6.56
N THR A 50 -8.39 -8.87 6.63
CA THR A 50 -7.45 -7.80 6.94
C THR A 50 -7.32 -6.83 5.78
N THR A 51 -7.38 -5.53 6.07
CA THR A 51 -7.09 -4.49 5.07
C THR A 51 -5.58 -4.29 4.99
N LEU A 52 -5.02 -4.45 3.79
CA LEU A 52 -3.59 -4.21 3.54
C LEU A 52 -3.33 -2.71 3.44
N VAL A 53 -2.17 -2.26 3.91
CA VAL A 53 -1.73 -0.88 3.78
C VAL A 53 -1.14 -0.67 2.38
N GLY A 54 -1.63 0.35 1.68
CA GLY A 54 -1.20 0.66 0.32
C GLY A 54 -2.05 0.00 -0.76
N VAL A 55 -1.64 0.19 -2.01
CA VAL A 55 -2.30 -0.35 -3.20
C VAL A 55 -1.53 -1.59 -3.65
N ALA A 56 -2.21 -2.73 -3.74
CA ALA A 56 -1.59 -3.97 -4.24
C ALA A 56 -1.03 -3.75 -5.66
N ARG A 57 0.23 -4.09 -5.85
CA ARG A 57 0.96 -3.95 -7.13
C ARG A 57 1.21 -5.30 -7.77
N ASP A 58 1.53 -6.29 -6.96
CA ASP A 58 1.84 -7.63 -7.44
C ASP A 58 1.40 -8.68 -6.43
N GLN A 59 1.20 -9.91 -6.91
CA GLN A 59 0.83 -11.07 -6.12
C GLN A 59 1.61 -12.28 -6.61
N HIS A 60 2.12 -13.07 -5.69
CA HIS A 60 2.79 -14.33 -5.99
C HIS A 60 2.29 -15.45 -5.08
N ALA A 61 1.80 -16.52 -5.69
CA ALA A 61 1.33 -17.70 -4.98
C ALA A 61 2.30 -18.88 -5.16
N TRP A 62 2.58 -19.61 -4.08
CA TRP A 62 3.39 -20.82 -4.13
C TRP A 62 2.93 -21.86 -3.12
N VAL A 63 3.43 -23.05 -3.27
CA VAL A 63 3.21 -24.16 -2.34
C VAL A 63 4.57 -24.58 -1.79
N ALA A 64 4.68 -24.64 -0.47
CA ALA A 64 5.88 -25.13 0.19
C ALA A 64 5.99 -26.66 0.08
N LEU A 65 7.17 -27.19 0.42
CA LEU A 65 7.44 -28.63 0.33
C LEU A 65 6.56 -29.48 1.25
N ASP A 66 6.03 -28.90 2.32
CA ASP A 66 5.09 -29.52 3.25
C ASP A 66 3.63 -29.48 2.77
N GLY A 67 3.36 -28.83 1.61
CA GLY A 67 2.02 -28.67 1.04
C GLY A 67 1.30 -27.41 1.48
N THR A 68 1.88 -26.60 2.36
CA THR A 68 1.30 -25.32 2.80
C THR A 68 1.26 -24.32 1.64
N ARG A 69 0.13 -23.64 1.50
CA ARG A 69 -0.09 -22.64 0.45
C ARG A 69 0.14 -21.24 0.99
N TYR A 70 0.93 -20.49 0.26
CA TYR A 70 1.26 -19.11 0.56
C TYR A 70 0.88 -18.19 -0.60
N ASP A 71 0.37 -17.01 -0.27
CA ASP A 71 0.15 -15.90 -1.21
C ASP A 71 0.89 -14.68 -0.68
N ALA A 72 1.88 -14.18 -1.42
CA ALA A 72 2.53 -12.91 -1.12
C ALA A 72 1.86 -11.76 -1.88
N PHE A 73 1.74 -10.64 -1.21
CA PHE A 73 1.21 -9.40 -1.79
C PHE A 73 2.22 -8.28 -1.60
N GLY A 74 2.69 -7.71 -2.69
CA GLY A 74 3.45 -6.47 -2.71
C GLY A 74 2.51 -5.28 -2.87
N THR A 75 2.51 -4.36 -1.92
CA THR A 75 1.85 -3.06 -2.07
C THR A 75 2.87 -1.99 -2.40
N ASP A 76 2.42 -0.79 -2.72
CA ASP A 76 3.31 0.37 -2.87
C ASP A 76 3.94 0.83 -1.54
N ARG A 77 3.65 0.15 -0.43
CA ARG A 77 4.11 0.55 0.91
C ARG A 77 4.69 -0.59 1.73
N LYS A 78 4.19 -1.81 1.55
CA LYS A 78 4.51 -2.96 2.42
C LYS A 78 4.48 -4.27 1.66
N LEU A 79 5.09 -5.28 2.27
CA LEU A 79 5.08 -6.67 1.83
C LEU A 79 4.31 -7.52 2.82
N TYR A 80 3.42 -8.37 2.31
CA TYR A 80 2.59 -9.25 3.12
C TYR A 80 2.67 -10.68 2.61
N VAL A 81 2.52 -11.64 3.53
CA VAL A 81 2.29 -13.04 3.21
C VAL A 81 0.98 -13.48 3.87
N HIS A 82 0.16 -14.12 3.09
CA HIS A 82 -1.05 -14.78 3.55
C HIS A 82 -0.82 -16.28 3.66
N GLU A 83 -1.21 -16.85 4.80
CA GLU A 83 -1.20 -18.28 5.10
C GLU A 83 -2.47 -18.63 5.87
N GLU A 84 -3.21 -19.61 5.41
CA GLU A 84 -4.38 -20.19 6.09
C GLU A 84 -5.36 -19.16 6.68
N GLY A 85 -5.66 -18.08 5.95
CA GLY A 85 -6.59 -17.03 6.38
C GLY A 85 -5.97 -15.94 7.26
N ARG A 86 -4.66 -15.99 7.52
CA ARG A 86 -3.92 -14.98 8.27
C ARG A 86 -3.00 -14.20 7.33
N VAL A 87 -2.81 -12.93 7.64
CA VAL A 87 -1.89 -12.05 6.92
C VAL A 87 -0.78 -11.62 7.86
N TYR A 88 0.44 -11.80 7.41
CA TYR A 88 1.66 -11.40 8.11
C TYR A 88 2.34 -10.27 7.35
N ASP A 89 2.70 -9.21 8.06
CA ASP A 89 3.58 -8.16 7.53
C ASP A 89 5.02 -8.69 7.56
N ILE A 90 5.63 -8.78 6.40
CA ILE A 90 7.01 -9.26 6.23
C ILE A 90 7.91 -8.15 5.69
N THR A 91 7.47 -6.90 5.78
CA THR A 91 8.27 -5.76 5.31
C THR A 91 9.61 -5.72 6.03
N PRO A 92 10.74 -5.74 5.32
CA PRO A 92 12.06 -5.80 5.95
C PRO A 92 12.35 -4.59 6.83
N ILE A 93 13.03 -4.83 7.94
CA ILE A 93 13.56 -3.77 8.80
C ILE A 93 14.91 -3.30 8.24
N ARG A 94 14.99 -2.02 7.90
CA ARG A 94 16.22 -1.38 7.41
C ARG A 94 17.22 -1.17 8.54
N GLU A 95 16.73 -0.72 9.69
CA GLU A 95 17.55 -0.31 10.82
C GLU A 95 16.79 -0.42 12.12
N THR A 96 17.51 -0.67 13.21
CA THR A 96 16.99 -0.59 14.58
C THR A 96 17.88 0.34 15.36
N GLN A 97 17.31 1.40 15.93
CA GLN A 97 18.01 2.38 16.75
C GLN A 97 17.49 2.32 18.19
N ALA A 98 18.42 2.34 19.16
CA ALA A 98 18.10 2.48 20.57
C ALA A 98 17.97 3.96 20.90
N LEU A 99 16.80 4.36 21.40
CA LEU A 99 16.49 5.76 21.73
C LEU A 99 16.22 5.91 23.22
N THR A 100 16.54 7.08 23.76
CA THR A 100 16.26 7.43 25.15
C THR A 100 15.46 8.73 25.20
N ASN A 101 14.26 8.66 25.77
CA ASN A 101 13.32 9.78 25.89
C ASN A 101 13.05 10.51 24.56
N PRO A 102 12.74 9.80 23.47
CA PRO A 102 12.66 10.41 22.15
C PRO A 102 11.38 11.21 21.91
N PHE A 103 10.32 10.99 22.71
CA PHE A 103 9.00 11.52 22.41
C PHE A 103 8.75 12.88 23.03
N THR A 104 8.19 13.78 22.23
CA THR A 104 7.67 15.08 22.70
C THR A 104 6.20 15.18 22.29
N THR A 105 5.35 15.43 23.28
CA THR A 105 3.90 15.57 23.15
C THR A 105 3.46 17.01 23.37
N ASN A 106 2.30 17.38 22.88
CA ASN A 106 1.71 18.72 23.05
C ASN A 106 0.18 18.66 23.13
N ALA A 107 -0.37 17.82 24.01
CA ALA A 107 -1.81 17.62 24.19
C ALA A 107 -2.60 17.44 22.87
N THR A 108 -1.96 16.90 21.84
CA THR A 108 -2.51 16.63 20.51
C THR A 108 -2.26 15.18 20.12
N THR A 109 -2.74 14.76 18.96
CA THR A 109 -2.44 13.46 18.37
C THR A 109 -1.07 13.41 17.68
N SER A 110 -0.42 14.55 17.50
CA SER A 110 0.91 14.63 16.88
C SER A 110 2.00 14.47 17.93
N VAL A 111 2.86 13.48 17.75
CA VAL A 111 4.02 13.23 18.61
C VAL A 111 5.28 13.46 17.81
N VAL A 112 6.14 14.34 18.28
CA VAL A 112 7.46 14.55 17.68
C VAL A 112 8.42 13.51 18.24
N VAL A 113 9.14 12.85 17.36
CA VAL A 113 10.17 11.86 17.70
C VAL A 113 11.53 12.46 17.36
N THR A 114 12.42 12.50 18.35
CA THR A 114 13.80 12.94 18.19
C THR A 114 14.70 11.74 18.02
N ASP A 115 15.31 11.62 16.84
CA ASP A 115 16.23 10.55 16.50
C ASP A 115 17.28 11.07 15.51
N THR A 116 18.55 10.99 15.88
CA THR A 116 19.64 11.58 15.10
C THR A 116 19.92 10.76 13.86
N SER A 117 19.87 11.41 12.69
CA SER A 117 20.17 10.80 11.39
C SER A 117 19.28 9.60 11.04
N HIS A 118 18.00 9.66 11.39
CA HIS A 118 17.04 8.57 11.21
C HIS A 118 16.86 8.10 9.74
N GLY A 119 17.23 8.91 8.77
CA GLY A 119 17.19 8.53 7.34
C GLY A 119 15.81 8.17 6.79
N ALA A 120 14.74 8.47 7.53
CA ALA A 120 13.38 8.17 7.13
C ALA A 120 12.72 9.36 6.44
N ALA A 121 11.79 9.09 5.54
CA ALA A 121 11.00 10.04 4.80
C ALA A 121 9.51 10.00 5.20
N LYS A 122 8.77 11.02 4.79
CA LYS A 122 7.31 11.00 4.95
C LYS A 122 6.70 9.77 4.26
N GLY A 123 5.86 9.04 4.99
CA GLY A 123 5.18 7.84 4.51
C GLY A 123 5.93 6.55 4.80
N ASP A 124 7.15 6.61 5.34
CA ASP A 124 7.85 5.45 5.87
C ASP A 124 7.21 4.96 7.17
N PHE A 125 7.52 3.73 7.56
CA PHE A 125 6.98 3.12 8.76
C PHE A 125 8.07 2.87 9.79
N VAL A 126 7.71 3.10 11.06
CA VAL A 126 8.55 2.83 12.23
C VAL A 126 7.75 2.08 13.27
N THR A 127 8.33 1.04 13.84
CA THR A 127 7.76 0.32 14.98
C THR A 127 8.57 0.63 16.22
N PHE A 128 7.90 1.13 17.25
CA PHE A 128 8.52 1.32 18.54
C PHE A 128 8.29 0.12 19.44
N ASP A 129 9.29 -0.16 20.28
CA ASP A 129 9.30 -1.31 21.17
C ASP A 129 10.02 -0.98 22.48
N SER A 130 9.49 -1.47 23.61
CA SER A 130 10.05 -1.35 24.96
C SER A 130 10.06 0.07 25.55
N PHE A 131 9.26 0.99 25.03
CA PHE A 131 9.09 2.32 25.62
C PHE A 131 8.03 2.31 26.72
N SER A 132 8.20 3.21 27.69
CA SER A 132 7.17 3.50 28.69
C SER A 132 6.09 4.41 28.08
N ALA A 133 4.86 4.29 28.56
CA ALA A 133 3.78 5.19 28.17
C ALA A 133 4.13 6.66 28.48
N ILE A 134 3.71 7.57 27.59
CA ILE A 134 3.90 9.01 27.77
C ILE A 134 2.56 9.73 27.61
N ASP A 135 2.19 10.55 28.58
CA ASP A 135 0.94 11.33 28.61
C ASP A 135 -0.30 10.49 28.22
N GLY A 136 -0.37 9.25 28.72
CA GLY A 136 -1.46 8.31 28.45
C GLY A 136 -1.38 7.61 27.08
N LEU A 137 -0.32 7.87 26.30
CA LEU A 137 -0.12 7.21 25.01
C LEU A 137 0.82 5.99 25.15
N ASP A 138 0.39 4.84 24.62
CA ASP A 138 1.27 3.71 24.38
C ASP A 138 1.88 3.83 22.97
N MET A 139 3.20 4.01 22.94
CA MET A 139 3.95 4.15 21.71
C MET A 139 4.46 2.79 21.16
N ASN A 140 4.28 1.67 21.87
CA ASN A 140 4.81 0.35 21.47
C ASN A 140 3.98 -0.29 20.36
N LYS A 141 3.93 0.36 19.21
CA LYS A 141 3.25 -0.12 18.01
C LYS A 141 3.90 0.50 16.76
N GLU A 142 3.40 0.11 15.61
CA GLU A 142 3.81 0.69 14.34
C GLU A 142 3.12 2.03 14.06
N PHE A 143 3.87 2.95 13.49
CA PHE A 143 3.39 4.26 13.05
C PHE A 143 3.88 4.60 11.64
N GLU A 144 3.04 5.28 10.89
CA GLU A 144 3.45 5.97 9.66
C GLU A 144 4.06 7.34 10.02
N ILE A 145 5.18 7.68 9.42
CA ILE A 145 5.82 8.99 9.54
C ILE A 145 5.02 10.00 8.72
N THR A 146 4.31 10.89 9.39
CA THR A 146 3.41 11.85 8.74
C THR A 146 4.12 13.09 8.21
N SER A 147 5.21 13.48 8.87
CA SER A 147 6.09 14.55 8.38
C SER A 147 7.50 14.41 8.97
N VAL A 148 8.48 14.94 8.24
CA VAL A 148 9.88 14.99 8.67
C VAL A 148 10.24 16.46 8.82
N ALA A 149 10.61 16.86 10.05
CA ALA A 149 11.01 18.23 10.34
C ALA A 149 12.44 18.52 9.89
N ASN A 150 13.34 17.59 10.14
CA ASN A 150 14.75 17.61 9.73
C ASN A 150 15.35 16.20 9.88
N ASN A 151 16.64 16.04 9.62
CA ASN A 151 17.32 14.74 9.71
C ASN A 151 17.35 14.13 11.13
N ASN A 152 16.94 14.87 12.16
CA ASN A 152 17.00 14.45 13.55
C ASN A 152 15.63 14.42 14.23
N ALA A 153 14.56 14.75 13.51
CA ALA A 153 13.22 14.77 14.10
C ALA A 153 12.14 14.55 13.03
N TYR A 154 11.16 13.74 13.37
CA TYR A 154 9.96 13.49 12.57
C TYR A 154 8.71 13.44 13.43
N VAL A 155 7.56 13.40 12.81
CA VAL A 155 6.26 13.39 13.50
C VAL A 155 5.52 12.11 13.13
N VAL A 156 4.94 11.49 14.14
CA VAL A 156 3.95 10.40 13.99
C VAL A 156 2.60 10.85 14.55
N THR A 157 1.53 10.23 14.11
CA THR A 157 0.18 10.54 14.56
C THR A 157 -0.38 9.37 15.35
N THR A 158 -0.87 9.65 16.56
CA THR A 158 -1.51 8.67 17.45
C THR A 158 -3.03 8.67 17.27
N ASP A 159 -3.69 7.57 17.67
CA ASP A 159 -5.16 7.43 17.60
C ASP A 159 -5.89 8.32 18.60
N SER A 160 -5.19 8.69 19.71
CA SER A 160 -5.73 9.53 20.76
C SER A 160 -4.82 10.72 20.99
N ALA A 161 -5.36 11.82 21.48
CA ALA A 161 -4.56 12.97 21.89
C ALA A 161 -3.79 12.65 23.19
N ALA A 162 -2.58 13.16 23.31
CA ALA A 162 -1.83 13.12 24.55
C ALA A 162 -2.57 13.89 25.66
N SER A 163 -2.57 13.37 26.87
CA SER A 163 -3.23 14.00 28.03
C SER A 163 -2.45 15.19 28.58
N GLY A 164 -1.21 15.40 28.11
CA GLY A 164 -0.32 16.45 28.58
C GLY A 164 0.66 16.90 27.51
N SER A 165 1.62 17.72 27.93
CA SER A 165 2.72 18.22 27.11
C SER A 165 4.03 17.90 27.80
N THR A 166 4.75 16.93 27.28
CA THR A 166 6.04 16.47 27.82
C THR A 166 7.10 16.59 26.73
N SER A 167 8.24 17.15 27.08
CA SER A 167 9.41 17.22 26.22
C SER A 167 10.43 16.17 26.64
N GLY A 168 10.75 15.23 25.74
CA GLY A 168 11.72 14.19 26.03
C GLY A 168 11.20 13.13 27.01
N GLY A 169 10.23 12.31 26.62
CA GLY A 169 9.67 11.23 27.42
C GLY A 169 9.69 9.87 26.74
N GLY A 170 9.14 8.84 27.42
CA GLY A 170 9.01 7.48 26.91
C GLY A 170 10.08 6.50 27.42
N GLY A 171 11.09 6.96 28.17
CA GLY A 171 12.15 6.08 28.66
C GLY A 171 13.07 5.58 27.55
N THR A 172 13.66 4.39 27.70
CA THR A 172 14.56 3.77 26.72
C THR A 172 13.88 2.62 26.01
N GLY A 173 13.98 2.62 24.69
CA GLY A 173 13.43 1.56 23.84
C GLY A 173 14.07 1.57 22.48
N ASN A 174 13.50 0.81 21.55
CA ASN A 174 14.00 0.65 20.19
C ASN A 174 13.02 1.22 19.17
N ALA A 175 13.53 1.93 18.18
CA ALA A 175 12.84 2.31 16.96
C ALA A 175 13.31 1.40 15.81
N LYS A 176 12.41 0.62 15.25
CA LYS A 176 12.65 -0.30 14.12
C LYS A 176 12.11 0.33 12.86
N TYR A 177 12.96 0.80 11.99
CA TYR A 177 12.60 1.42 10.73
C TYR A 177 12.44 0.36 9.64
N GLN A 178 11.31 0.35 9.00
CA GLN A 178 11.12 -0.47 7.80
C GLN A 178 11.90 0.14 6.62
N ILE A 179 12.09 -0.62 5.56
CA ILE A 179 12.68 -0.10 4.33
C ILE A 179 11.86 1.09 3.82
N ASN A 180 12.54 2.09 3.27
CA ASN A 180 11.88 3.29 2.80
C ASN A 180 10.91 2.99 1.67
N VAL A 181 9.69 3.47 1.76
CA VAL A 181 8.64 3.27 0.74
C VAL A 181 8.88 4.07 -0.55
N GLY A 182 9.87 4.95 -0.56
CA GLY A 182 10.17 5.82 -1.70
C GLY A 182 9.18 6.98 -1.89
N PRO A 183 9.36 7.80 -2.91
CA PRO A 183 8.50 8.95 -3.18
C PRO A 183 7.11 8.51 -3.66
N SER A 184 6.06 9.22 -3.23
CA SER A 184 4.69 8.96 -3.66
C SER A 184 4.41 9.34 -5.12
N LEU A 185 5.22 10.23 -5.67
CA LEU A 185 5.14 10.72 -7.04
C LEU A 185 6.51 10.59 -7.68
N SER A 186 6.58 9.98 -8.85
CA SER A 186 7.73 10.14 -9.72
C SER A 186 7.55 11.44 -10.50
N THR A 187 8.36 12.42 -10.22
CA THR A 187 8.47 13.59 -11.11
C THR A 187 9.50 13.27 -12.17
N SER A 188 9.06 13.15 -13.42
CA SER A 188 9.99 13.16 -14.52
C SER A 188 10.66 14.54 -14.56
N ALA A 189 11.93 14.61 -14.19
CA ALA A 189 12.65 15.87 -14.10
C ALA A 189 12.86 16.52 -15.47
N PHE A 190 12.85 15.73 -16.56
CA PHE A 190 13.07 16.22 -17.93
C PHE A 190 12.35 15.34 -18.96
N GLY A 191 11.71 16.00 -19.91
CA GLY A 191 11.06 15.39 -21.06
C GLY A 191 10.23 16.42 -21.82
N TRP A 192 9.79 16.11 -23.00
CA TRP A 192 8.86 16.93 -23.76
C TRP A 192 7.57 17.11 -22.96
N GLY A 193 7.26 18.36 -22.57
CA GLY A 193 6.04 18.71 -21.83
C GLY A 193 6.18 18.72 -20.30
N THR A 194 7.38 18.61 -19.74
CA THR A 194 7.58 18.65 -18.27
C THR A 194 7.84 20.07 -17.73
N ASP A 195 8.09 21.04 -18.58
CA ASP A 195 8.29 22.45 -18.20
C ASP A 195 7.74 23.40 -19.26
N THR A 196 7.71 24.70 -18.97
CA THR A 196 7.25 25.74 -19.90
C THR A 196 8.11 25.74 -21.16
N TRP A 197 7.48 25.81 -22.34
CA TRP A 197 8.17 25.95 -23.61
C TRP A 197 9.14 27.16 -23.55
N GLY A 198 10.42 26.90 -23.80
CA GLY A 198 11.45 27.93 -23.77
C GLY A 198 12.18 28.12 -22.44
N SER A 199 11.87 27.33 -21.39
CA SER A 199 12.67 27.33 -20.18
C SER A 199 13.92 26.47 -20.40
N GLY A 200 15.00 27.12 -20.72
CA GLY A 200 16.32 26.53 -20.93
C GLY A 200 16.98 26.95 -22.22
N THR A 201 18.30 27.00 -22.23
CA THR A 201 19.11 27.27 -23.42
C THR A 201 19.49 25.97 -24.11
N TRP A 202 19.28 25.90 -25.41
CA TRP A 202 19.74 24.80 -26.24
C TRP A 202 21.26 24.59 -26.05
N GLY A 203 21.65 23.38 -25.63
CA GLY A 203 23.07 23.03 -25.49
C GLY A 203 23.64 23.15 -24.08
N THR A 204 22.90 23.60 -23.09
CA THR A 204 23.31 23.54 -21.68
C THR A 204 22.86 22.20 -21.07
N PRO A 205 23.81 21.34 -20.63
CA PRO A 205 23.42 20.14 -19.90
C PRO A 205 22.70 20.53 -18.61
N SER A 206 21.59 19.89 -18.34
CA SER A 206 20.88 20.08 -17.07
C SER A 206 21.81 19.76 -15.90
N SER A 207 21.86 20.62 -14.89
CA SER A 207 22.61 20.40 -13.66
C SER A 207 21.97 19.37 -12.73
N THR A 208 20.75 18.93 -13.03
CA THR A 208 20.01 17.92 -12.26
C THR A 208 20.06 16.57 -12.98
N SER A 209 20.51 15.55 -12.27
CA SER A 209 20.52 14.17 -12.76
C SER A 209 19.11 13.76 -13.17
N ASN A 210 18.96 13.23 -14.40
CA ASN A 210 17.74 12.55 -14.82
C ASN A 210 17.62 11.25 -14.04
N VAL A 211 16.99 11.30 -12.89
CA VAL A 211 16.57 10.11 -12.17
C VAL A 211 15.08 9.94 -12.42
N THR A 212 14.73 8.99 -13.26
CA THR A 212 13.36 8.51 -13.31
C THR A 212 13.17 7.66 -12.05
N LEU A 213 12.67 8.28 -11.00
CA LEU A 213 12.26 7.52 -9.81
C LEU A 213 10.93 6.88 -10.16
N GLU A 214 10.95 5.60 -10.37
CA GLU A 214 9.72 4.82 -10.42
C GLU A 214 9.05 4.90 -9.04
N ALA A 215 7.81 5.35 -9.00
CA ALA A 215 7.07 5.47 -7.77
C ALA A 215 6.89 4.08 -7.16
N ARG A 216 7.51 3.84 -6.01
CA ARG A 216 7.27 2.69 -5.12
C ARG A 216 6.97 1.39 -5.85
N GLN A 217 7.93 0.82 -6.51
CA GLN A 217 7.87 -0.52 -7.05
C GLN A 217 8.60 -1.47 -6.08
N TRP A 218 7.85 -2.41 -5.61
CA TRP A 218 8.31 -3.53 -4.80
C TRP A 218 8.21 -4.80 -5.62
#